data_4efcc4ab213b53e9f2a7f391e7ac99c6
#
_entry.id   4efcc4ab213b53e9f2a7f391e7ac99c6
#
_cell.length_a   1.000
_cell.length_b   1.000
_cell.length_c   1.000
_cell.angle_alpha   90.00
_cell.angle_beta   90.00
_cell.angle_gamma   90.00
#
_symmetry.space_group_name_H-M   'P 1'
#
loop_
_entity.id
_entity.type
_entity.pdbx_description
1 polymer ?
#
loop_
_entity_poly.entity_id
_entity_poly.type
_entity_poly.pdbx_seq_one_letter_code
_entity_poly.pdbx_strand_id
1 'polypeptide(L)'
;MFFLDLGIAFEQGKILPTPETVPFRLTRDIIDGFGPSGVEGTFRKSAEATMRVLRSNKDAILTILEVLMFDPLYNWSLTPAQAYRIQHGKQPPEYLLQKWENFGRDGKNTNKLAERALLRVTQKLEGREEGSKLSVEGQVNSLIQQATDPNNLALLFAGWQAYV
;
A
#
# COMPACT_ATOMS: atom_id res chain seq x y z
N MET A 1 6.11 1.85 -21.24
CA MET A 1 6.86 0.94 -20.38
C MET A 1 6.57 1.39 -18.94
N PHE A 2 5.88 0.56 -18.15
CA PHE A 2 5.58 0.91 -16.76
C PHE A 2 6.63 0.26 -15.88
N PHE A 3 7.33 1.07 -15.08
CA PHE A 3 8.20 0.57 -14.02
C PHE A 3 7.38 0.42 -12.75
N LEU A 4 7.25 -0.81 -12.27
CA LEU A 4 6.72 -1.09 -10.95
C LEU A 4 7.91 -1.16 -9.99
N ASP A 5 8.03 -0.17 -9.12
CA ASP A 5 9.00 -0.19 -8.04
C ASP A 5 8.32 -0.80 -6.80
N LEU A 6 8.81 -1.95 -6.37
CA LEU A 6 8.35 -2.64 -5.16
C LEU A 6 9.30 -2.41 -3.98
N GLY A 7 10.16 -1.40 -4.05
CA GLY A 7 11.09 -1.07 -2.97
C GLY A 7 10.40 -0.69 -1.66
N ILE A 8 9.17 -0.18 -1.76
CA ILE A 8 8.30 0.12 -0.61
C ILE A 8 6.95 -0.55 -0.89
N ALA A 9 6.67 -1.61 -0.17
CA ALA A 9 5.47 -2.41 -0.37
C ALA A 9 4.58 -2.42 0.89
N PHE A 10 3.32 -2.79 0.71
CA PHE A 10 2.29 -2.91 1.74
C PHE A 10 2.04 -1.59 2.47
N GLU A 11 2.00 -1.58 3.80
CA GLU A 11 1.74 -0.36 4.58
C GLU A 11 3.00 0.47 4.89
N GLN A 12 4.16 0.10 4.33
CA GLN A 12 5.41 0.81 4.58
C GLN A 12 5.42 2.24 3.99
N GLY A 13 4.59 2.51 2.97
CA GLY A 13 4.40 3.86 2.44
C GLY A 13 3.90 4.87 3.48
N LYS A 14 3.23 4.40 4.54
CA LYS A 14 2.74 5.25 5.63
C LYS A 14 3.84 5.80 6.54
N ILE A 15 5.03 5.20 6.54
CA ILE A 15 6.17 5.64 7.37
C ILE A 15 7.13 6.57 6.62
N LEU A 16 6.82 6.92 5.38
CA LEU A 16 7.60 7.90 4.61
C LEU A 16 7.49 9.30 5.23
N PRO A 17 8.46 10.21 4.98
CA PRO A 17 8.38 11.62 5.40
C PRO A 17 7.12 12.31 4.90
N THR A 18 6.71 11.97 3.67
CA THR A 18 5.39 12.29 3.10
C THR A 18 4.63 10.98 2.98
N PRO A 19 3.74 10.66 3.94
CA PRO A 19 3.04 9.38 3.94
C PRO A 19 2.12 9.22 2.73
N GLU A 20 2.02 8.00 2.22
CA GLU A 20 1.03 7.65 1.21
C GLU A 20 -0.34 7.50 1.87
N THR A 21 -1.24 8.42 1.55
CA THR A 21 -2.58 8.51 2.15
C THR A 21 -3.68 8.00 1.23
N VAL A 22 -3.38 7.77 -0.05
CA VAL A 22 -4.33 7.28 -1.05
C VAL A 22 -4.02 5.85 -1.48
N PRO A 23 -5.03 5.05 -1.82
CA PRO A 23 -4.84 3.67 -2.26
C PRO A 23 -4.15 3.55 -3.63
N PHE A 24 -4.33 4.55 -4.49
CA PHE A 24 -3.71 4.69 -5.80
C PHE A 24 -3.81 6.14 -6.27
N ARG A 25 -2.96 6.52 -7.22
CA ARG A 25 -2.98 7.87 -7.77
C ARG A 25 -4.20 8.06 -8.70
N LEU A 26 -5.07 8.98 -8.31
CA LEU A 26 -6.23 9.40 -9.10
C LEU A 26 -6.39 10.92 -8.98
N THR A 27 -5.42 11.64 -9.58
CA THR A 27 -5.43 13.09 -9.61
C THR A 27 -6.47 13.62 -10.61
N ARG A 28 -6.79 14.90 -10.51
CA ARG A 28 -7.73 15.57 -11.39
C ARG A 28 -7.36 15.38 -12.87
N ASP A 29 -6.11 15.56 -13.24
CA ASP A 29 -5.64 15.39 -14.60
C ASP A 29 -5.87 13.98 -15.15
N ILE A 30 -5.70 12.95 -14.30
CA ILE A 30 -5.99 11.56 -14.68
C ILE A 30 -7.49 11.38 -14.92
N ILE A 31 -8.34 11.96 -14.07
CA ILE A 31 -9.79 11.89 -14.20
C ILE A 31 -10.24 12.61 -15.47
N ASP A 32 -9.72 13.80 -15.74
CA ASP A 32 -10.01 14.57 -16.95
C ASP A 32 -9.59 13.81 -18.22
N GLY A 33 -8.48 13.09 -18.14
CA GLY A 33 -8.01 12.19 -19.21
C GLY A 33 -8.92 10.99 -19.52
N PHE A 34 -9.84 10.62 -18.61
CA PHE A 34 -10.86 9.60 -18.87
C PHE A 34 -12.03 10.10 -19.72
N GLY A 35 -12.06 11.38 -20.03
CA GLY A 35 -13.09 12.02 -20.84
C GLY A 35 -14.42 12.25 -20.10
N PRO A 36 -15.54 12.41 -20.83
CA PRO A 36 -16.81 12.85 -20.24
C PRO A 36 -17.39 11.95 -19.17
N SER A 37 -17.05 10.65 -19.18
CA SER A 37 -17.53 9.68 -18.18
C SER A 37 -16.71 9.69 -16.89
N GLY A 38 -15.54 10.34 -16.90
CA GLY A 38 -14.64 10.37 -15.75
C GLY A 38 -14.41 8.98 -15.15
N VAL A 39 -14.48 8.90 -13.84
CA VAL A 39 -14.29 7.61 -13.12
C VAL A 39 -15.48 6.65 -13.28
N GLU A 40 -16.67 7.13 -13.61
CA GLU A 40 -17.89 6.30 -13.68
C GLU A 40 -17.99 5.44 -14.94
N GLY A 41 -17.09 5.63 -15.89
CA GLY A 41 -17.05 4.90 -17.15
C GLY A 41 -16.23 3.60 -17.09
N THR A 42 -15.32 3.50 -18.06
CA THR A 42 -14.45 2.32 -18.26
C THR A 42 -13.56 2.06 -17.02
N PHE A 43 -13.10 3.12 -16.34
CA PHE A 43 -12.24 2.97 -15.16
C PHE A 43 -12.93 2.16 -14.06
N ARG A 44 -14.14 2.56 -13.63
CA ARG A 44 -14.90 1.85 -12.60
C ARG A 44 -15.20 0.41 -12.99
N LYS A 45 -15.67 0.18 -14.22
CA LYS A 45 -15.96 -1.18 -14.72
C LYS A 45 -14.74 -2.08 -14.72
N SER A 46 -13.60 -1.55 -15.14
CA SER A 46 -12.34 -2.30 -15.13
C SER A 46 -11.85 -2.58 -13.71
N ALA A 47 -11.95 -1.61 -12.81
CA ALA A 47 -11.60 -1.78 -11.39
C ALA A 47 -12.46 -2.85 -10.72
N GLU A 48 -13.78 -2.84 -10.96
CA GLU A 48 -14.70 -3.86 -10.43
C GLU A 48 -14.41 -5.26 -11.02
N ALA A 49 -14.17 -5.36 -12.33
CA ALA A 49 -13.81 -6.62 -12.97
C ALA A 49 -12.50 -7.18 -12.37
N THR A 50 -11.48 -6.33 -12.23
CA THR A 50 -10.20 -6.70 -11.60
C THR A 50 -10.41 -7.15 -10.15
N MET A 51 -11.19 -6.42 -9.36
CA MET A 51 -11.47 -6.78 -7.99
C MET A 51 -12.20 -8.12 -7.87
N ARG A 52 -13.14 -8.44 -8.76
CA ARG A 52 -13.79 -9.76 -8.81
C ARG A 52 -12.78 -10.87 -9.05
N VAL A 53 -11.87 -10.68 -10.02
CA VAL A 53 -10.82 -11.66 -10.33
C VAL A 53 -9.87 -11.84 -9.13
N LEU A 54 -9.42 -10.76 -8.51
CA LEU A 54 -8.55 -10.81 -7.34
C LEU A 54 -9.21 -11.57 -6.18
N ARG A 55 -10.47 -11.26 -5.87
CA ARG A 55 -11.21 -11.95 -4.80
C ARG A 55 -11.45 -13.43 -5.12
N SER A 56 -11.71 -13.78 -6.37
CA SER A 56 -11.91 -15.17 -6.80
C SER A 56 -10.65 -16.01 -6.73
N ASN A 57 -9.48 -15.37 -6.86
CA ASN A 57 -8.17 -16.03 -6.85
C ASN A 57 -7.38 -15.72 -5.57
N LYS A 58 -8.06 -15.35 -4.49
CA LYS A 58 -7.41 -14.91 -3.24
C LYS A 58 -6.39 -15.93 -2.71
N ASP A 59 -6.71 -17.21 -2.74
CA ASP A 59 -5.87 -18.26 -2.17
C ASP A 59 -4.55 -18.40 -2.94
N ALA A 60 -4.58 -18.32 -4.27
CA ALA A 60 -3.38 -18.31 -5.10
C ALA A 60 -2.51 -17.09 -4.81
N ILE A 61 -3.12 -15.90 -4.70
CA ILE A 61 -2.41 -14.66 -4.39
C ILE A 61 -1.77 -14.73 -3.01
N LEU A 62 -2.50 -15.20 -2.00
CA LEU A 62 -1.99 -15.33 -0.64
C LEU A 62 -0.82 -16.33 -0.57
N THR A 63 -0.93 -17.47 -1.25
CA THR A 63 0.17 -18.46 -1.32
C THR A 63 1.45 -17.85 -1.90
N ILE A 64 1.35 -17.07 -2.99
CA ILE A 64 2.51 -16.40 -3.58
C ILE A 64 3.10 -15.38 -2.61
N LEU A 65 2.26 -14.60 -1.94
CA LEU A 65 2.71 -13.60 -0.97
C LEU A 65 3.34 -14.23 0.27
N GLU A 66 2.81 -15.34 0.76
CA GLU A 66 3.41 -16.09 1.87
C GLU A 66 4.84 -16.53 1.53
N VAL A 67 5.04 -17.11 0.35
CA VAL A 67 6.39 -17.49 -0.10
C VAL A 67 7.32 -16.29 -0.12
N LEU A 68 6.88 -15.15 -0.70
CA LEU A 68 7.68 -13.93 -0.78
C LEU A 68 8.01 -13.35 0.60
N MET A 69 7.04 -13.30 1.50
CA MET A 69 7.18 -12.64 2.80
C MET A 69 8.00 -13.44 3.81
N PHE A 70 7.99 -14.74 3.70
CA PHE A 70 8.75 -15.64 4.58
C PHE A 70 10.07 -16.14 3.96
N ASP A 71 10.41 -15.67 2.75
CA ASP A 71 11.70 -15.98 2.14
C ASP A 71 12.83 -15.32 2.95
N PRO A 72 13.74 -16.12 3.54
CA PRO A 72 14.84 -15.57 4.33
C PRO A 72 15.87 -14.80 3.49
N LEU A 73 15.86 -14.96 2.18
CA LEU A 73 16.77 -14.30 1.26
C LEU A 73 16.25 -12.95 0.77
N TYR A 74 14.95 -12.68 0.97
CA TYR A 74 14.31 -11.47 0.49
C TYR A 74 13.84 -10.56 1.63
N ASN A 75 14.45 -9.38 1.73
CA ASN A 75 14.03 -8.35 2.68
C ASN A 75 12.96 -7.45 2.05
N TRP A 76 11.71 -7.86 2.12
CA TRP A 76 10.57 -7.07 1.62
C TRP A 76 10.20 -5.90 2.53
N SER A 77 10.68 -5.87 3.77
CA SER A 77 10.38 -4.81 4.73
C SER A 77 11.59 -3.92 4.99
N LEU A 78 11.33 -2.64 5.20
CA LEU A 78 12.36 -1.70 5.62
C LEU A 78 12.86 -2.06 7.02
N THR A 79 14.17 -2.09 7.19
CA THR A 79 14.76 -2.19 8.53
C THR A 79 14.48 -0.90 9.32
N PRO A 80 14.44 -0.93 10.65
CA PRO A 80 14.26 0.28 11.46
C PRO A 80 15.29 1.38 11.13
N ALA A 81 16.52 1.00 10.80
CA ALA A 81 17.56 1.94 10.39
C ALA A 81 17.27 2.58 9.02
N GLN A 82 16.77 1.81 8.06
CA GLN A 82 16.35 2.34 6.76
C GLN A 82 15.14 3.28 6.91
N ALA A 83 14.14 2.86 7.69
CA ALA A 83 12.98 3.69 7.99
C ALA A 83 13.37 5.03 8.62
N TYR A 84 14.29 5.01 9.60
CA TYR A 84 14.81 6.21 10.24
C TYR A 84 15.51 7.14 9.24
N ARG A 85 16.37 6.59 8.36
CA ARG A 85 17.05 7.37 7.32
C ARG A 85 16.06 8.05 6.37
N ILE A 86 15.04 7.31 5.96
CA ILE A 86 13.99 7.82 5.08
C ILE A 86 13.22 8.97 5.77
N GLN A 87 12.82 8.78 7.03
CA GLN A 87 12.04 9.77 7.76
C GLN A 87 12.82 11.04 8.12
N HIS A 88 14.09 10.91 8.49
CA HIS A 88 14.86 12.01 9.05
C HIS A 88 15.96 12.55 8.12
N GLY A 89 16.22 11.89 6.98
CA GLY A 89 17.29 12.24 6.06
C GLY A 89 18.71 12.12 6.65
N LYS A 90 18.86 11.46 7.80
CA LYS A 90 20.11 11.35 8.57
C LYS A 90 20.37 9.92 8.98
N GLN A 91 21.63 9.61 9.28
CA GLN A 91 21.98 8.33 9.90
C GLN A 91 21.39 8.26 11.32
N PRO A 92 20.88 7.08 11.72
CA PRO A 92 20.40 6.90 13.08
C PRO A 92 21.56 7.03 14.08
N PRO A 93 21.30 7.63 15.27
CA PRO A 93 22.28 7.67 16.35
C PRO A 93 22.69 6.27 16.81
N GLU A 94 23.92 6.14 17.30
CA GLU A 94 24.52 4.84 17.65
C GLU A 94 23.72 4.06 18.72
N TYR A 95 23.13 4.77 19.69
CA TYR A 95 22.29 4.15 20.72
C TYR A 95 21.03 3.48 20.14
N LEU A 96 20.48 4.00 19.03
CA LEU A 96 19.34 3.39 18.35
C LEU A 96 19.79 2.17 17.54
N LEU A 97 20.97 2.23 16.91
CA LEU A 97 21.52 1.09 16.18
C LEU A 97 21.72 -0.09 17.12
N GLN A 98 22.37 0.11 18.27
CA GLN A 98 22.55 -0.92 19.29
C GLN A 98 21.22 -1.49 19.81
N LYS A 99 20.22 -0.62 20.03
CA LYS A 99 18.87 -1.04 20.43
C LYS A 99 18.22 -1.92 19.35
N TRP A 100 18.36 -1.58 18.09
CA TRP A 100 17.76 -2.32 16.98
C TRP A 100 18.52 -3.62 16.66
N GLU A 101 19.85 -3.66 16.82
CA GLU A 101 20.62 -4.89 16.71
C GLU A 101 20.20 -5.94 17.75
N ASN A 102 19.95 -5.49 18.96
CA ASN A 102 19.43 -6.36 20.02
C ASN A 102 17.98 -6.82 19.73
N PHE A 103 17.18 -5.99 19.06
CA PHE A 103 15.81 -6.31 18.64
C PHE A 103 15.77 -7.23 17.41
N GLY A 104 16.74 -7.11 16.50
CA GLY A 104 16.81 -7.88 15.24
C GLY A 104 17.30 -9.33 15.40
N ARG A 105 17.91 -9.65 16.56
CA ARG A 105 18.32 -11.04 16.88
C ARG A 105 17.15 -11.97 17.20
N ASP A 106 16.00 -11.42 17.53
CA ASP A 106 14.74 -12.16 17.66
C ASP A 106 13.98 -12.16 16.33
N GLY A 107 14.16 -13.18 15.50
CA GLY A 107 13.44 -13.37 14.22
C GLY A 107 11.91 -13.32 14.32
N LYS A 108 11.36 -13.22 15.53
CA LYS A 108 9.94 -13.03 15.84
C LYS A 108 9.33 -11.72 15.33
N ASN A 109 10.12 -10.65 15.14
CA ASN A 109 9.55 -9.36 14.72
C ASN A 109 9.30 -9.30 13.20
N THR A 110 10.16 -9.91 12.40
CA THR A 110 9.97 -10.01 10.94
C THR A 110 8.72 -10.83 10.63
N ASN A 111 8.51 -11.93 11.36
CA ASN A 111 7.30 -12.75 11.24
C ASN A 111 6.02 -11.97 11.58
N LYS A 112 6.03 -11.15 12.63
CA LYS A 112 4.86 -10.32 13.00
C LYS A 112 4.51 -9.28 11.94
N LEU A 113 5.51 -8.70 11.25
CA LEU A 113 5.25 -7.77 10.15
C LEU A 113 4.66 -8.50 8.96
N ALA A 114 5.20 -9.67 8.62
CA ALA A 114 4.67 -10.52 7.55
C ALA A 114 3.22 -10.97 7.86
N GLU A 115 2.96 -11.43 9.07
CA GLU A 115 1.60 -11.81 9.51
C GLU A 115 0.60 -10.65 9.39
N ARG A 116 1.00 -9.43 9.81
CA ARG A 116 0.14 -8.24 9.69
C ARG A 116 -0.11 -7.86 8.23
N ALA A 117 0.92 -7.92 7.39
CA ALA A 117 0.79 -7.61 5.98
C ALA A 117 -0.13 -8.62 5.28
N LEU A 118 0.06 -9.92 5.52
CA LEU A 118 -0.82 -10.98 5.01
C LEU A 118 -2.26 -10.83 5.50
N LEU A 119 -2.44 -10.56 6.79
CA LEU A 119 -3.77 -10.31 7.35
C LEU A 119 -4.46 -9.14 6.64
N ARG A 120 -3.75 -8.05 6.40
CA ARG A 120 -4.29 -6.87 5.71
C ARG A 120 -4.66 -7.19 4.26
N VAL A 121 -3.80 -7.92 3.53
CA VAL A 121 -4.10 -8.35 2.17
C VAL A 121 -5.30 -9.30 2.16
N THR A 122 -5.37 -10.24 3.08
CA THR A 122 -6.52 -11.15 3.24
C THR A 122 -7.81 -10.36 3.44
N GLN A 123 -7.81 -9.40 4.36
CA GLN A 123 -8.97 -8.55 4.59
C GLN A 123 -9.42 -7.80 3.33
N LYS A 124 -8.48 -7.22 2.58
CA LYS A 124 -8.78 -6.54 1.31
C LYS A 124 -9.37 -7.50 0.26
N LEU A 125 -8.80 -8.68 0.11
CA LEU A 125 -9.29 -9.70 -0.82
C LEU A 125 -10.65 -10.31 -0.39
N GLU A 126 -11.00 -10.24 0.89
CA GLU A 126 -12.32 -10.58 1.41
C GLU A 126 -13.33 -9.43 1.33
N GLY A 127 -12.88 -8.26 0.91
CA GLY A 127 -13.70 -7.07 0.82
C GLY A 127 -13.93 -6.37 2.15
N ARG A 128 -13.08 -6.60 3.13
CA ARG A 128 -13.15 -5.94 4.44
C ARG A 128 -12.36 -4.64 4.40
N GLU A 129 -13.07 -3.54 4.26
CA GLU A 129 -12.54 -2.20 4.44
C GLU A 129 -13.14 -1.61 5.73
N GLU A 130 -12.31 -0.96 6.55
CA GLU A 130 -12.72 -0.30 7.79
C GLU A 130 -13.63 -1.14 8.71
N GLY A 131 -13.39 -2.47 8.73
CA GLY A 131 -14.10 -3.39 9.61
C GLY A 131 -15.41 -3.97 9.04
N SER A 132 -15.97 -3.42 7.97
CA SER A 132 -17.18 -3.93 7.33
C SER A 132 -16.86 -4.75 6.07
N LYS A 133 -17.69 -5.75 5.77
CA LYS A 133 -17.58 -6.51 4.53
C LYS A 133 -18.41 -5.84 3.44
N LEU A 134 -17.72 -5.37 2.41
CA LEU A 134 -18.32 -4.68 1.28
C LEU A 134 -18.49 -5.61 0.07
N SER A 135 -19.46 -5.30 -0.78
CA SER A 135 -19.54 -5.86 -2.13
C SER A 135 -18.32 -5.40 -2.95
N VAL A 136 -18.13 -5.97 -4.14
CA VAL A 136 -17.05 -5.53 -5.04
C VAL A 136 -17.23 -4.06 -5.42
N GLU A 137 -18.46 -3.70 -5.78
CA GLU A 137 -18.84 -2.34 -6.16
C GLU A 137 -18.65 -1.36 -4.99
N GLY A 138 -19.06 -1.76 -3.79
CA GLY A 138 -18.88 -0.97 -2.57
C GLY A 138 -17.43 -0.75 -2.22
N GLN A 139 -16.58 -1.78 -2.35
CA GLN A 139 -15.16 -1.65 -2.11
C GLN A 139 -14.47 -0.75 -3.14
N VAL A 140 -14.76 -0.92 -4.42
CA VAL A 140 -14.21 -0.06 -5.48
C VAL A 140 -14.67 1.38 -5.27
N ASN A 141 -15.93 1.61 -4.89
CA ASN A 141 -16.42 2.94 -4.58
C ASN A 141 -15.67 3.58 -3.41
N SER A 142 -15.47 2.85 -2.32
CA SER A 142 -14.69 3.32 -1.15
C SER A 142 -13.25 3.68 -1.54
N LEU A 143 -12.59 2.85 -2.35
CA LEU A 143 -11.22 3.10 -2.81
C LEU A 143 -11.15 4.35 -3.72
N ILE A 144 -12.11 4.54 -4.62
CA ILE A 144 -12.18 5.74 -5.47
C ILE A 144 -12.40 6.99 -4.60
N GLN A 145 -13.32 6.94 -3.64
CA GLN A 145 -13.55 8.05 -2.72
C GLN A 145 -12.30 8.42 -1.94
N GLN A 146 -11.58 7.44 -1.39
CA GLN A 146 -10.31 7.68 -0.69
C GLN A 146 -9.24 8.29 -1.62
N ALA A 147 -9.18 7.85 -2.88
CA ALA A 147 -8.21 8.34 -3.86
C ALA A 147 -8.51 9.76 -4.37
N THR A 148 -9.76 10.19 -4.28
CA THR A 148 -10.22 11.52 -4.74
C THR A 148 -10.53 12.49 -3.61
N ASP A 149 -10.42 12.07 -2.35
CA ASP A 149 -10.66 12.93 -1.18
C ASP A 149 -9.62 14.07 -1.14
N PRO A 150 -10.07 15.34 -1.18
CA PRO A 150 -9.16 16.49 -1.10
C PRO A 150 -8.24 16.50 0.12
N ASN A 151 -8.71 15.98 1.26
CA ASN A 151 -7.91 15.90 2.48
C ASN A 151 -6.76 14.91 2.33
N ASN A 152 -7.00 13.76 1.70
CA ASN A 152 -5.96 12.78 1.41
C ASN A 152 -4.99 13.29 0.36
N LEU A 153 -5.50 13.94 -0.69
CA LEU A 153 -4.68 14.51 -1.76
C LEU A 153 -3.79 15.65 -1.25
N ALA A 154 -4.25 16.46 -0.29
CA ALA A 154 -3.48 17.55 0.30
C ALA A 154 -2.21 17.07 1.04
N LEU A 155 -2.19 15.83 1.49
CA LEU A 155 -1.06 15.24 2.23
C LEU A 155 -0.04 14.56 1.32
N LEU A 156 -0.31 14.46 0.03
CA LEU A 156 0.58 13.81 -0.93
C LEU A 156 1.80 14.67 -1.25
N PHE A 157 2.82 14.00 -1.79
CA PHE A 157 4.01 14.67 -2.29
C PHE A 157 3.63 15.68 -3.38
N ALA A 158 4.10 16.92 -3.24
CA ALA A 158 3.74 18.02 -4.15
C ALA A 158 4.04 17.72 -5.64
N GLY A 159 5.06 16.90 -5.91
CA GLY A 159 5.39 16.44 -7.27
C GLY A 159 4.33 15.59 -7.96
N TRP A 160 3.30 15.13 -7.24
CA TRP A 160 2.15 14.44 -7.85
C TRP A 160 1.16 15.40 -8.50
N GLN A 161 1.28 16.70 -8.25
CA GLN A 161 0.41 17.73 -8.82
C GLN A 161 -1.09 17.41 -8.62
N ALA A 162 -1.46 17.07 -7.40
CA ALA A 162 -2.81 16.58 -7.09
C ALA A 162 -3.91 17.62 -7.33
N TYR A 163 -3.55 18.91 -7.43
CA TYR A 163 -4.47 20.05 -7.55
C TYR A 163 -4.27 20.93 -8.79
N VAL A 164 -3.39 20.53 -9.70
CA VAL A 164 -3.15 21.30 -10.93
C VAL A 164 -3.92 20.71 -12.09
#